data_0d1207ec41216617a9b6df88767820dd
#
_entry.id   0d1207ec41216617a9b6df88767820dd
#
_cell.length_a   1.000
_cell.length_b   1.000
_cell.length_c   1.000
_cell.angle_alpha   90.00
_cell.angle_beta   90.00
_cell.angle_gamma   90.00
#
_symmetry.space_group_name_H-M   'P 1'
#
loop_
_entity.id
_entity.type
_entity.pdbx_description
1 polymer ?
#
loop_
_entity_poly.entity_id
_entity_poly.type
_entity_poly.pdbx_seq_one_letter_code
_entity_poly.pdbx_strand_id
1 'polypeptide(L)'
;MLIKRLLFIYLVITSFKAKNSIDDYFEKKVHPNSSNYGLTGILELPNARFMQEASLRFSFSSSFPNEYTSITGSPFNWFEANYRYAEVKNLNYGPSFYSGNQSWKDKGFDVKFRLLSEKYYFPSVALGLRDLAGTGAFSSEYIVGTKAIGNFDITLGLGWGSLGSEATFGSPFKYIHDGFEKRNSNTGQGGSFNFKDWFSGDAAILSGVEYDLKKYGLRFKLEYDTTNPDQSSFNPLPVKSRFNFGMSYFLADSLNLGLAFERGDQFR
;
A
#
# COMPACT_ATOMS: atom_id res chain seq x y z
N MET A 1 -5.04 -7.43 29.83
CA MET A 1 -4.39 -7.40 28.51
C MET A 1 -5.33 -6.92 27.41
N LEU A 2 -6.57 -7.39 27.34
CA LEU A 2 -7.59 -6.97 26.36
C LEU A 2 -7.95 -5.47 26.46
N ILE A 3 -8.03 -4.93 27.67
CA ILE A 3 -8.42 -3.53 27.94
C ILE A 3 -7.45 -2.51 27.35
N LYS A 4 -6.12 -2.77 27.38
CA LYS A 4 -5.12 -1.85 26.78
C LYS A 4 -5.19 -1.83 25.25
N ARG A 5 -5.53 -2.97 24.63
CA ARG A 5 -5.74 -3.05 23.17
C ARG A 5 -7.04 -2.36 22.73
N LEU A 6 -8.10 -2.48 23.54
CA LEU A 6 -9.37 -1.76 23.32
C LEU A 6 -9.21 -0.23 23.50
N LEU A 7 -8.37 0.22 24.44
CA LEU A 7 -8.09 1.64 24.63
C LEU A 7 -7.38 2.26 23.43
N PHE A 8 -6.47 1.54 22.79
CA PHE A 8 -5.77 1.99 21.57
C PHE A 8 -6.75 2.12 20.39
N ILE A 9 -7.64 1.14 20.22
CA ILE A 9 -8.70 1.18 19.20
C ILE A 9 -9.68 2.33 19.48
N TYR A 10 -10.04 2.57 20.74
CA TYR A 10 -10.93 3.65 21.15
C TYR A 10 -10.31 5.04 20.90
N LEU A 11 -9.00 5.20 21.15
CA LEU A 11 -8.27 6.45 20.88
C LEU A 11 -8.21 6.75 19.37
N VAL A 12 -8.09 5.73 18.54
CA VAL A 12 -8.13 5.85 17.07
C VAL A 12 -9.53 6.29 16.61
N ILE A 13 -10.59 5.73 17.18
CA ILE A 13 -11.98 6.03 16.78
C ILE A 13 -12.42 7.44 17.20
N THR A 14 -11.94 7.95 18.34
CA THR A 14 -12.35 9.29 18.83
C THR A 14 -11.69 10.44 18.08
N SER A 15 -10.63 10.19 17.31
CA SER A 15 -9.94 11.20 16.49
C SER A 15 -10.69 11.61 15.22
N PHE A 16 -11.79 10.96 14.88
CA PHE A 16 -12.56 11.19 13.64
C PHE A 16 -13.50 12.40 13.63
N LYS A 17 -13.48 13.26 14.66
CA LYS A 17 -14.38 14.43 14.70
C LYS A 17 -13.62 15.74 14.54
N ALA A 18 -13.54 16.24 13.33
CA ALA A 18 -13.71 17.67 12.91
C ALA A 18 -13.31 17.83 11.45
N LYS A 19 -14.27 17.86 10.57
CA LYS A 19 -14.10 18.26 9.19
C LYS A 19 -13.96 19.78 9.14
N ASN A 20 -12.77 20.29 8.81
CA ASN A 20 -12.55 21.71 8.56
C ASN A 20 -12.51 21.98 7.05
N SER A 21 -13.10 23.09 6.60
CA SER A 21 -13.14 23.49 5.18
C SER A 21 -11.73 23.64 4.54
N ILE A 22 -10.69 23.82 5.34
CA ILE A 22 -9.29 23.88 4.91
C ILE A 22 -8.78 22.49 4.52
N ASP A 23 -9.17 21.44 5.22
CA ASP A 23 -8.77 20.07 4.92
C ASP A 23 -9.31 19.64 3.55
N ASP A 24 -10.57 20.00 3.23
CA ASP A 24 -11.18 19.79 1.91
C ASP A 24 -10.41 20.49 0.78
N TYR A 25 -9.80 21.64 1.05
CA TYR A 25 -9.01 22.38 0.06
C TYR A 25 -7.71 21.69 -0.31
N PHE A 26 -6.99 21.12 0.65
CA PHE A 26 -5.76 20.38 0.39
C PHE A 26 -6.03 19.03 -0.27
N GLU A 27 -7.07 18.32 0.15
CA GLU A 27 -7.42 17.02 -0.41
C GLU A 27 -7.95 17.10 -1.85
N LYS A 28 -8.71 18.12 -2.19
CA LYS A 28 -9.24 18.34 -3.56
C LYS A 28 -8.17 18.70 -4.59
N LYS A 29 -6.97 19.15 -4.16
CA LYS A 29 -5.91 19.55 -5.08
C LYS A 29 -5.09 18.39 -5.64
N VAL A 30 -5.13 17.22 -5.00
CA VAL A 30 -4.33 16.07 -5.37
C VAL A 30 -5.26 14.99 -5.92
N HIS A 31 -5.09 14.66 -7.21
CA HIS A 31 -5.79 13.52 -7.79
C HIS A 31 -5.21 12.23 -7.23
N PRO A 32 -6.01 11.40 -6.55
CA PRO A 32 -5.51 10.16 -5.98
C PRO A 32 -5.24 9.13 -7.09
N ASN A 33 -4.01 8.63 -7.13
CA ASN A 33 -3.60 7.55 -8.03
C ASN A 33 -3.72 6.19 -7.33
N SER A 34 -3.92 5.15 -8.14
CA SER A 34 -3.73 3.77 -7.72
C SER A 34 -2.23 3.48 -7.54
N SER A 35 -1.88 2.77 -6.49
CA SER A 35 -0.65 1.96 -6.49
C SER A 35 -0.82 0.73 -7.38
N ASN A 36 0.25 -0.02 -7.61
CA ASN A 36 0.19 -1.28 -8.36
C ASN A 36 -0.77 -2.30 -7.74
N TYR A 37 -0.97 -2.22 -6.41
CA TYR A 37 -1.85 -3.13 -5.65
C TYR A 37 -3.32 -2.68 -5.59
N GLY A 38 -3.66 -1.52 -6.16
CA GLY A 38 -5.04 -1.05 -6.26
C GLY A 38 -5.45 0.05 -5.28
N LEU A 39 -5.07 -0.01 -3.99
CA LEU A 39 -5.29 1.09 -3.06
C LEU A 39 -4.56 2.37 -3.53
N THR A 40 -5.07 3.52 -3.12
CA THR A 40 -4.41 4.79 -3.41
C THR A 40 -2.99 4.81 -2.85
N GLY A 41 -2.02 5.12 -3.72
CA GLY A 41 -0.59 5.09 -3.41
C GLY A 41 0.27 5.70 -4.52
N ILE A 42 1.58 5.47 -4.45
CA ILE A 42 2.57 5.99 -5.40
C ILE A 42 2.74 4.99 -6.56
N LEU A 43 3.60 3.99 -6.40
CA LEU A 43 3.80 2.84 -7.30
C LEU A 43 3.61 1.55 -6.50
N GLU A 44 4.66 1.03 -5.86
CA GLU A 44 4.59 -0.09 -4.92
C GLU A 44 4.15 0.37 -3.52
N LEU A 45 4.49 1.62 -3.15
CA LEU A 45 4.26 2.16 -1.82
C LEU A 45 2.89 2.81 -1.65
N PRO A 46 2.29 2.68 -0.45
CA PRO A 46 1.09 3.43 -0.10
C PRO A 46 1.42 4.90 0.17
N ASN A 47 0.42 5.76 0.05
CA ASN A 47 0.42 7.13 0.56
C ASN A 47 -0.82 7.40 1.43
N ALA A 48 -0.92 8.57 2.06
CA ALA A 48 -2.06 8.94 2.90
C ALA A 48 -3.18 9.67 2.12
N ARG A 49 -3.19 9.56 0.78
CA ARG A 49 -4.27 10.08 -0.07
C ARG A 49 -5.38 9.06 -0.20
N PHE A 50 -6.60 9.54 -0.41
CA PHE A 50 -7.81 8.73 -0.54
C PHE A 50 -8.59 9.14 -1.78
N MET A 51 -9.30 8.20 -2.36
CA MET A 51 -10.29 8.45 -3.39
C MET A 51 -11.42 9.34 -2.84
N GLN A 52 -12.17 9.94 -3.74
CA GLN A 52 -13.40 10.64 -3.37
C GLN A 52 -14.39 9.68 -2.72
N GLU A 53 -15.13 10.18 -1.72
CA GLU A 53 -16.23 9.45 -1.09
C GLU A 53 -17.26 8.97 -2.11
N ALA A 54 -17.83 7.79 -1.87
CA ALA A 54 -18.79 7.12 -2.74
C ALA A 54 -18.25 6.82 -4.16
N SER A 55 -16.94 6.59 -4.30
CA SER A 55 -16.32 6.25 -5.58
C SER A 55 -15.84 4.81 -5.64
N LEU A 56 -15.77 4.29 -6.88
CA LEU A 56 -15.25 2.97 -7.21
C LEU A 56 -14.19 3.11 -8.30
N ARG A 57 -13.08 2.38 -8.17
CA ARG A 57 -11.98 2.35 -9.13
C ARG A 57 -11.66 0.92 -9.53
N PHE A 58 -11.53 0.71 -10.83
CA PHE A 58 -10.91 -0.48 -11.41
C PHE A 58 -9.47 -0.14 -11.78
N SER A 59 -8.54 -1.01 -11.45
CA SER A 59 -7.13 -0.83 -11.82
C SER A 59 -6.54 -2.14 -12.32
N PHE A 60 -5.68 -2.00 -13.33
CA PHE A 60 -4.88 -3.08 -13.87
C PHE A 60 -3.43 -2.61 -13.91
N SER A 61 -2.52 -3.45 -13.47
CA SER A 61 -1.09 -3.16 -13.43
C SER A 61 -0.32 -4.41 -13.85
N SER A 62 0.58 -4.28 -14.82
CA SER A 62 1.31 -5.40 -15.38
C SER A 62 2.78 -5.07 -15.56
N SER A 63 3.65 -5.90 -14.99
CA SER A 63 5.09 -5.95 -15.23
C SER A 63 5.52 -7.40 -15.07
N PHE A 64 5.98 -8.03 -16.17
CA PHE A 64 6.36 -9.43 -16.11
C PHE A 64 7.33 -9.71 -14.96
N PRO A 65 7.09 -10.73 -14.13
CA PRO A 65 6.05 -11.74 -14.27
C PRO A 65 4.71 -11.41 -13.56
N ASN A 66 4.58 -10.26 -12.91
CA ASN A 66 3.47 -9.93 -12.02
C ASN A 66 2.37 -9.14 -12.75
N GLU A 67 1.12 -9.55 -12.55
CA GLU A 67 -0.07 -8.80 -12.94
C GLU A 67 -1.02 -8.66 -11.75
N TYR A 68 -1.58 -7.46 -11.61
CA TYR A 68 -2.57 -7.16 -10.57
C TYR A 68 -3.81 -6.55 -11.20
N THR A 69 -4.95 -7.12 -10.87
CA THR A 69 -6.27 -6.55 -11.17
C THR A 69 -6.96 -6.24 -9.85
N SER A 70 -7.51 -5.05 -9.72
CA SER A 70 -8.08 -4.60 -8.46
C SER A 70 -9.38 -3.85 -8.64
N ILE A 71 -10.24 -3.98 -7.64
CA ILE A 71 -11.46 -3.19 -7.46
C ILE A 71 -11.35 -2.50 -6.11
N THR A 72 -11.28 -1.17 -6.11
CA THR A 72 -11.14 -0.36 -4.90
C THR A 72 -12.37 0.50 -4.71
N GLY A 73 -12.98 0.43 -3.53
CA GLY A 73 -14.10 1.27 -3.12
C GLY A 73 -13.70 2.23 -2.01
N SER A 74 -14.21 3.46 -2.07
CA SER A 74 -14.10 4.47 -1.00
C SER A 74 -15.51 4.87 -0.55
N PRO A 75 -16.20 4.04 0.26
CA PRO A 75 -17.56 4.34 0.69
C PRO A 75 -17.63 5.59 1.58
N PHE A 76 -16.53 5.89 2.27
CA PHE A 76 -16.37 7.06 3.13
C PHE A 76 -15.05 7.75 2.85
N ASN A 77 -14.95 9.04 3.09
CA ASN A 77 -13.72 9.82 2.86
C ASN A 77 -12.52 9.41 3.75
N TRP A 78 -12.74 8.56 4.74
CA TRP A 78 -11.73 8.06 5.68
C TRP A 78 -11.41 6.57 5.50
N PHE A 79 -12.05 5.88 4.53
CA PHE A 79 -11.90 4.44 4.36
C PHE A 79 -11.82 4.05 2.89
N GLU A 80 -10.81 3.27 2.54
CA GLU A 80 -10.72 2.54 1.27
C GLU A 80 -10.63 1.04 1.55
N ALA A 81 -11.35 0.27 0.75
CA ALA A 81 -11.26 -1.18 0.70
C ALA A 81 -10.96 -1.63 -0.73
N ASN A 82 -10.10 -2.61 -0.88
CA ASN A 82 -9.66 -3.13 -2.17
C ASN A 82 -9.75 -4.66 -2.18
N TYR A 83 -10.27 -5.18 -3.27
CA TYR A 83 -10.12 -6.58 -3.65
C TYR A 83 -9.08 -6.66 -4.76
N ARG A 84 -8.03 -7.45 -4.55
CA ARG A 84 -6.95 -7.66 -5.49
C ARG A 84 -6.92 -9.10 -5.95
N TYR A 85 -6.73 -9.27 -7.26
CA TYR A 85 -6.36 -10.52 -7.89
C TYR A 85 -4.95 -10.38 -8.46
N ALA A 86 -4.03 -11.19 -7.96
CA ALA A 86 -2.63 -11.23 -8.37
C ALA A 86 -2.36 -12.48 -9.19
N GLU A 87 -1.59 -12.34 -10.26
CA GLU A 87 -1.08 -13.46 -11.07
C GLU A 87 0.43 -13.33 -11.22
N VAL A 88 1.15 -14.44 -11.01
CA VAL A 88 2.59 -14.56 -11.20
C VAL A 88 2.86 -15.56 -12.31
N LYS A 89 3.16 -15.06 -13.52
CA LYS A 89 3.17 -15.85 -14.76
C LYS A 89 4.30 -16.85 -14.89
N ASN A 90 5.42 -16.61 -14.22
CA ASN A 90 6.57 -17.51 -14.24
C ASN A 90 6.59 -18.55 -13.11
N LEU A 91 5.55 -18.56 -12.28
CA LEU A 91 5.39 -19.50 -11.17
C LEU A 91 4.20 -20.41 -11.44
N ASN A 92 4.39 -21.72 -11.36
CA ASN A 92 3.29 -22.67 -11.53
C ASN A 92 2.42 -22.73 -10.26
N TYR A 93 1.11 -22.84 -10.44
CA TYR A 93 0.14 -22.97 -9.34
C TYR A 93 0.38 -24.24 -8.51
N GLY A 94 0.80 -25.31 -9.16
CA GLY A 94 1.12 -26.60 -8.54
C GLY A 94 1.81 -27.54 -9.50
N PRO A 95 1.98 -28.82 -9.13
CA PRO A 95 2.56 -29.82 -10.02
C PRO A 95 1.76 -29.92 -11.33
N SER A 96 2.45 -30.18 -12.44
CA SER A 96 1.85 -30.21 -13.78
C SER A 96 0.74 -31.25 -13.94
N PHE A 97 0.82 -32.36 -13.21
CA PHE A 97 -0.23 -33.40 -13.22
C PHE A 97 -1.55 -32.96 -12.55
N TYR A 98 -1.51 -31.92 -11.72
CA TYR A 98 -2.65 -31.39 -10.99
C TYR A 98 -3.18 -30.08 -11.62
N SER A 99 -2.30 -29.14 -11.94
CA SER A 99 -2.64 -27.79 -12.39
C SER A 99 -2.30 -27.51 -13.86
N GLY A 100 -1.67 -28.47 -14.57
CA GLY A 100 -1.16 -28.23 -15.91
C GLY A 100 -0.08 -27.12 -15.89
N ASN A 101 -0.21 -26.19 -16.84
CA ASN A 101 0.67 -25.02 -16.95
C ASN A 101 0.02 -23.75 -16.35
N GLN A 102 -0.90 -23.92 -15.40
CA GLN A 102 -1.58 -22.77 -14.79
C GLN A 102 -0.60 -21.96 -13.94
N SER A 103 -0.54 -20.64 -14.16
CA SER A 103 0.23 -19.70 -13.35
C SER A 103 -0.30 -19.59 -11.93
N TRP A 104 0.57 -19.20 -11.02
CA TRP A 104 0.20 -18.95 -9.62
C TRP A 104 -0.72 -17.73 -9.52
N LYS A 105 -1.73 -17.85 -8.68
CA LYS A 105 -2.77 -16.83 -8.49
C LYS A 105 -3.07 -16.63 -7.02
N ASP A 106 -3.25 -15.38 -6.64
CA ASP A 106 -3.62 -14.99 -5.28
C ASP A 106 -4.78 -14.00 -5.25
N LYS A 107 -5.52 -14.03 -4.18
CA LYS A 107 -6.65 -13.12 -3.91
C LYS A 107 -6.44 -12.48 -2.56
N GLY A 108 -6.36 -11.17 -2.51
CA GLY A 108 -6.15 -10.40 -1.29
C GLY A 108 -7.23 -9.35 -1.08
N PHE A 109 -7.49 -9.04 0.19
CA PHE A 109 -8.27 -7.89 0.60
C PHE A 109 -7.35 -6.91 1.31
N ASP A 110 -7.39 -5.67 0.90
CA ASP A 110 -6.60 -4.61 1.50
C ASP A 110 -7.55 -3.53 2.04
N VAL A 111 -7.20 -2.92 3.17
CA VAL A 111 -7.96 -1.81 3.73
C VAL A 111 -7.03 -0.68 4.14
N LYS A 112 -7.56 0.56 4.06
CA LYS A 112 -6.83 1.75 4.47
C LYS A 112 -7.77 2.71 5.20
N PHE A 113 -7.29 3.24 6.31
CA PHE A 113 -8.01 4.14 7.20
C PHE A 113 -7.27 5.48 7.30
N ARG A 114 -7.98 6.59 7.16
CA ARG A 114 -7.45 7.91 7.45
C ARG A 114 -7.49 8.15 8.96
N LEU A 115 -6.32 8.37 9.55
CA LEU A 115 -6.19 8.70 10.96
C LEU A 115 -6.25 10.21 11.19
N LEU A 116 -5.59 10.98 10.31
CA LEU A 116 -5.57 12.44 10.36
C LEU A 116 -5.74 13.00 8.95
N SER A 117 -6.55 14.05 8.82
CA SER A 117 -6.65 14.84 7.60
C SER A 117 -5.51 15.86 7.54
N GLU A 118 -5.04 16.18 6.33
CA GLU A 118 -3.99 17.17 6.13
C GLU A 118 -4.45 18.57 6.58
N LYS A 119 -3.56 19.25 7.29
CA LYS A 119 -3.69 20.65 7.70
C LYS A 119 -2.49 21.44 7.25
N TYR A 120 -2.52 22.76 7.45
CA TYR A 120 -1.43 23.65 7.02
C TYR A 120 -0.05 23.15 7.50
N TYR A 121 0.09 22.78 8.77
CA TYR A 121 1.35 22.32 9.36
C TYR A 121 1.45 20.79 9.47
N PHE A 122 0.35 20.04 9.36
CA PHE A 122 0.32 18.60 9.62
C PHE A 122 0.01 17.82 8.34
N PRO A 123 0.67 16.67 8.11
CA PRO A 123 0.37 15.79 7.00
C PRO A 123 -0.99 15.10 7.20
N SER A 124 -1.58 14.62 6.11
CA SER A 124 -2.56 13.53 6.19
C SER A 124 -1.85 12.28 6.70
N VAL A 125 -2.49 11.50 7.58
CA VAL A 125 -1.93 10.24 8.09
C VAL A 125 -2.90 9.11 7.83
N ALA A 126 -2.41 8.01 7.30
CA ALA A 126 -3.18 6.81 7.05
C ALA A 126 -2.51 5.58 7.66
N LEU A 127 -3.35 4.63 8.07
CA LEU A 127 -2.99 3.28 8.46
C LEU A 127 -3.61 2.32 7.45
N GLY A 128 -2.86 1.32 7.01
CA GLY A 128 -3.40 0.31 6.13
C GLY A 128 -2.90 -1.09 6.45
N LEU A 129 -3.68 -2.05 5.98
CA LEU A 129 -3.44 -3.47 6.10
C LEU A 129 -3.60 -4.07 4.70
N ARG A 130 -2.55 -4.71 4.19
CA ARG A 130 -2.57 -5.45 2.92
C ARG A 130 -2.73 -6.93 3.18
N ASP A 131 -3.43 -7.60 2.28
CA ASP A 131 -3.62 -9.04 2.29
C ASP A 131 -4.27 -9.55 3.58
N LEU A 132 -5.32 -8.84 4.03
CA LEU A 132 -5.96 -8.98 5.33
C LEU A 132 -6.52 -10.38 5.60
N ALA A 133 -7.03 -11.04 4.56
CA ALA A 133 -7.62 -12.38 4.60
C ALA A 133 -7.18 -13.21 3.39
N GLY A 134 -6.08 -12.86 2.75
CA GLY A 134 -5.49 -13.62 1.65
C GLY A 134 -4.62 -14.76 2.12
N THR A 135 -3.69 -15.20 1.27
CA THR A 135 -2.72 -16.27 1.60
C THR A 135 -1.60 -15.80 2.53
N GLY A 136 -1.47 -14.48 2.74
CA GLY A 136 -0.38 -13.86 3.47
C GLY A 136 0.87 -13.56 2.63
N ALA A 137 0.87 -13.92 1.34
CA ALA A 137 2.01 -13.70 0.44
C ALA A 137 2.41 -12.23 0.31
N PHE A 138 1.44 -11.31 0.39
CA PHE A 138 1.62 -9.86 0.32
C PHE A 138 1.31 -9.16 1.65
N SER A 139 1.18 -9.93 2.73
CA SER A 139 0.77 -9.42 4.04
C SER A 139 1.71 -8.33 4.51
N SER A 140 1.14 -7.15 4.78
CA SER A 140 1.87 -6.01 5.30
C SER A 140 0.95 -5.01 5.97
N GLU A 141 1.50 -4.30 6.92
CA GLU A 141 0.86 -3.17 7.59
C GLU A 141 1.73 -1.93 7.38
N TYR A 142 1.09 -0.77 7.40
CA TYR A 142 1.80 0.48 7.27
C TYR A 142 1.11 1.63 8.00
N ILE A 143 1.92 2.61 8.37
CA ILE A 143 1.49 3.94 8.81
C ILE A 143 2.26 4.94 7.97
N VAL A 144 1.55 5.77 7.20
CA VAL A 144 2.15 6.76 6.30
C VAL A 144 1.57 8.13 6.52
N GLY A 145 2.43 9.14 6.41
CA GLY A 145 2.08 10.54 6.37
C GLY A 145 2.35 11.11 4.98
N THR A 146 1.42 11.89 4.43
CA THR A 146 1.59 12.56 3.14
C THR A 146 1.28 14.04 3.26
N LYS A 147 2.19 14.89 2.74
CA LYS A 147 2.10 16.35 2.80
C LYS A 147 2.26 16.98 1.44
N ALA A 148 1.28 17.82 1.05
CA ALA A 148 1.37 18.64 -0.15
C ALA A 148 2.20 19.89 0.13
N ILE A 149 3.20 20.16 -0.72
CA ILE A 149 4.02 21.38 -0.71
C ILE A 149 4.11 21.89 -2.14
N GLY A 150 3.31 22.90 -2.46
CA GLY A 150 3.20 23.39 -3.84
C GLY A 150 2.64 22.33 -4.79
N ASN A 151 3.43 21.91 -5.77
CA ASN A 151 3.08 20.83 -6.69
C ASN A 151 3.64 19.45 -6.26
N PHE A 152 4.39 19.41 -5.17
CA PHE A 152 4.92 18.17 -4.61
C PHE A 152 3.94 17.57 -3.60
N ASP A 153 3.85 16.25 -3.62
CA ASP A 153 3.19 15.42 -2.60
C ASP A 153 4.25 14.49 -2.02
N ILE A 154 4.64 14.73 -0.77
CA ILE A 154 5.75 14.03 -0.11
C ILE A 154 5.17 13.04 0.87
N THR A 155 5.56 11.79 0.75
CA THR A 155 5.12 10.68 1.61
C THR A 155 6.30 10.13 2.41
N LEU A 156 6.07 9.93 3.71
CA LEU A 156 6.99 9.26 4.62
C LEU A 156 6.20 8.36 5.56
N GLY A 157 6.75 7.21 5.91
CA GLY A 157 6.06 6.29 6.81
C GLY A 157 6.87 5.09 7.22
N LEU A 158 6.18 4.15 7.85
CA LEU A 158 6.70 2.88 8.32
C LEU A 158 5.89 1.74 7.73
N GLY A 159 6.57 0.66 7.32
CA GLY A 159 5.97 -0.57 6.83
C GLY A 159 6.50 -1.80 7.53
N TRP A 160 5.64 -2.77 7.70
CA TRP A 160 5.91 -4.10 8.27
C TRP A 160 5.55 -5.18 7.26
N GLY A 161 5.95 -6.41 7.54
CA GLY A 161 5.69 -7.53 6.65
C GLY A 161 6.41 -7.39 5.31
N SER A 162 5.72 -7.57 4.18
CA SER A 162 6.34 -7.44 2.86
C SER A 162 6.91 -6.05 2.59
N LEU A 163 6.28 -4.98 3.11
CA LEU A 163 6.81 -3.61 3.06
C LEU A 163 8.03 -3.39 3.95
N GLY A 164 8.24 -4.22 4.97
CA GLY A 164 9.36 -4.18 5.89
C GLY A 164 10.45 -5.21 5.60
N SER A 165 10.43 -5.90 4.45
CA SER A 165 11.36 -6.99 4.16
C SER A 165 12.82 -6.55 4.05
N GLU A 166 13.10 -5.29 3.67
CA GLU A 166 14.41 -4.64 3.86
C GLU A 166 14.35 -3.75 5.09
N ALA A 167 14.37 -4.38 6.24
CA ALA A 167 14.25 -3.69 7.52
C ALA A 167 15.28 -2.58 7.70
N THR A 168 14.78 -1.41 8.08
CA THR A 168 15.64 -0.27 8.44
C THR A 168 16.03 -0.34 9.93
N PHE A 169 15.17 -0.95 10.75
CA PHE A 169 15.37 -1.12 12.19
C PHE A 169 14.49 -2.26 12.71
N GLY A 170 14.85 -2.78 13.89
CA GLY A 170 14.08 -3.82 14.58
C GLY A 170 12.69 -3.35 15.00
N SER A 171 11.84 -4.29 15.45
CA SER A 171 10.47 -4.01 15.82
C SER A 171 10.31 -2.76 16.71
N PRO A 172 9.66 -1.69 16.25
CA PRO A 172 9.49 -0.48 17.07
C PRO A 172 8.52 -0.69 18.23
N PHE A 173 7.62 -1.66 18.12
CA PHE A 173 6.60 -1.91 19.14
C PHE A 173 6.98 -2.98 20.17
N LYS A 174 8.18 -3.58 20.07
CA LYS A 174 8.69 -4.53 21.08
C LYS A 174 8.76 -3.93 22.48
N TYR A 175 9.04 -2.62 22.58
CA TYR A 175 9.09 -1.90 23.87
C TYR A 175 7.70 -1.69 24.52
N ILE A 176 6.62 -1.91 23.77
CA ILE A 176 5.26 -1.86 24.29
C ILE A 176 4.83 -3.24 24.77
N HIS A 177 5.18 -4.30 24.01
CA HIS A 177 4.85 -5.67 24.34
C HIS A 177 5.71 -6.64 23.53
N ASP A 178 6.27 -7.66 24.19
CA ASP A 178 7.16 -8.68 23.57
C ASP A 178 6.53 -9.42 22.38
N GLY A 179 5.20 -9.53 22.35
CA GLY A 179 4.46 -10.15 21.24
C GLY A 179 4.61 -9.42 19.90
N PHE A 180 5.20 -8.20 19.87
CA PHE A 180 5.53 -7.48 18.65
C PHE A 180 6.98 -7.69 18.19
N GLU A 181 7.80 -8.41 18.95
CA GLU A 181 9.22 -8.55 18.61
C GLU A 181 9.44 -9.30 17.30
N LYS A 182 8.66 -10.35 17.08
CA LYS A 182 8.79 -11.23 15.90
C LYS A 182 7.48 -11.39 15.15
N ARG A 183 7.58 -11.44 13.83
CA ARG A 183 6.48 -11.80 12.93
C ARG A 183 6.63 -13.28 12.56
N ASN A 184 5.53 -14.04 12.65
CA ASN A 184 5.52 -15.40 12.15
C ASN A 184 5.28 -15.38 10.63
N SER A 185 6.06 -16.15 9.88
CA SER A 185 5.85 -16.32 8.44
C SER A 185 4.67 -17.26 8.21
N ASN A 186 3.47 -16.72 8.19
CA ASN A 186 2.27 -17.50 7.87
C ASN A 186 1.84 -17.23 6.43
N THR A 187 2.44 -17.97 5.53
CA THR A 187 1.85 -18.23 4.22
C THR A 187 1.00 -19.49 4.37
N GLY A 188 -0.29 -19.32 4.58
CA GLY A 188 -1.20 -20.41 4.90
C GLY A 188 -2.44 -20.43 4.01
N GLN A 189 -3.44 -21.15 4.45
CA GLN A 189 -4.75 -21.12 3.81
C GLN A 189 -5.33 -19.71 3.89
N GLY A 190 -5.75 -19.15 2.74
CA GLY A 190 -6.50 -17.91 2.69
C GLY A 190 -7.80 -17.98 3.50
N GLY A 191 -8.31 -16.81 3.91
CA GLY A 191 -9.56 -16.69 4.68
C GLY A 191 -9.39 -16.62 6.19
N SER A 192 -8.17 -16.64 6.72
CA SER A 192 -7.91 -16.47 8.16
C SER A 192 -7.30 -15.10 8.48
N PHE A 193 -7.77 -14.48 9.56
CA PHE A 193 -7.19 -13.23 10.06
C PHE A 193 -6.11 -13.53 11.10
N ASN A 194 -4.87 -13.15 10.81
CA ASN A 194 -3.74 -13.34 11.71
C ASN A 194 -3.40 -12.08 12.51
N PHE A 195 -4.30 -11.65 13.39
CA PHE A 195 -4.14 -10.43 14.19
C PHE A 195 -2.88 -10.39 15.05
N LYS A 196 -2.26 -11.55 15.34
CA LYS A 196 -1.08 -11.64 16.21
C LYS A 196 0.18 -11.09 15.53
N ASP A 197 0.22 -11.16 14.21
CA ASP A 197 1.38 -10.75 13.43
C ASP A 197 1.31 -9.29 12.94
N TRP A 198 0.16 -8.62 13.14
CA TRP A 198 0.02 -7.24 12.71
C TRP A 198 0.95 -6.31 13.48
N PHE A 199 1.68 -5.46 12.74
CA PHE A 199 2.68 -4.53 13.25
C PHE A 199 3.79 -5.21 14.07
N SER A 200 4.04 -6.50 13.82
CA SER A 200 5.07 -7.29 14.48
C SER A 200 6.27 -7.50 13.56
N GLY A 201 7.44 -7.72 14.19
CA GLY A 201 8.71 -7.88 13.51
C GLY A 201 9.33 -6.55 13.10
N ASP A 202 10.37 -6.65 12.30
CA ASP A 202 11.16 -5.52 11.84
C ASP A 202 10.35 -4.59 10.94
N ALA A 203 10.73 -3.32 10.93
CA ALA A 203 10.07 -2.28 10.17
C ALA A 203 11.05 -1.56 9.23
N ALA A 204 10.53 -1.04 8.13
CA ALA A 204 11.28 -0.22 7.18
C ALA A 204 10.65 1.16 7.02
N ILE A 205 11.51 2.14 6.67
CA ILE A 205 11.08 3.48 6.31
C ILE A 205 10.59 3.47 4.87
N LEU A 206 9.32 3.86 4.68
CA LEU A 206 8.72 4.08 3.38
C LEU A 206 8.87 5.55 3.00
N SER A 207 9.31 5.86 1.79
CA SER A 207 9.42 7.24 1.34
C SER A 207 9.15 7.38 -0.15
N GLY A 208 8.51 8.50 -0.53
CA GLY A 208 8.28 8.80 -1.92
C GLY A 208 7.82 10.24 -2.15
N VAL A 209 7.92 10.66 -3.39
CA VAL A 209 7.57 12.01 -3.83
C VAL A 209 6.81 11.91 -5.14
N GLU A 210 5.70 12.63 -5.23
CA GLU A 210 4.94 12.83 -6.45
C GLU A 210 5.01 14.31 -6.82
N TYR A 211 5.13 14.63 -8.12
CA TYR A 211 5.15 15.98 -8.63
C TYR A 211 4.10 16.17 -9.71
N ASP A 212 3.16 17.09 -9.46
CA ASP A 212 2.02 17.37 -10.33
C ASP A 212 2.30 18.47 -11.34
N LEU A 213 2.32 18.11 -12.62
CA LEU A 213 2.24 19.05 -13.75
C LEU A 213 0.78 19.20 -14.20
N LYS A 214 -0.03 19.85 -13.36
CA LYS A 214 -1.51 19.97 -13.51
C LYS A 214 -1.95 20.46 -14.87
N LYS A 215 -1.22 21.42 -15.47
CA LYS A 215 -1.51 21.98 -16.80
C LYS A 215 -1.56 20.91 -17.90
N TYR A 216 -0.76 19.86 -17.75
CA TYR A 216 -0.62 18.79 -18.74
C TYR A 216 -1.28 17.49 -18.33
N GLY A 217 -1.93 17.45 -17.18
CA GLY A 217 -2.50 16.21 -16.62
C GLY A 217 -1.43 15.15 -16.33
N LEU A 218 -0.19 15.55 -16.01
CA LEU A 218 0.93 14.65 -15.77
C LEU A 218 1.31 14.67 -14.28
N ARG A 219 1.67 13.50 -13.76
CA ARG A 219 2.28 13.32 -12.45
C ARG A 219 3.52 12.45 -12.58
N PHE A 220 4.65 12.96 -12.11
CA PHE A 220 5.88 12.20 -11.94
C PHE A 220 5.95 11.63 -10.54
N LYS A 221 6.54 10.45 -10.41
CA LYS A 221 6.63 9.69 -9.18
C LYS A 221 8.04 9.19 -8.97
N LEU A 222 8.50 9.27 -7.74
CA LEU A 222 9.75 8.69 -7.25
C LEU A 222 9.46 8.06 -5.89
N GLU A 223 9.86 6.82 -5.70
CA GLU A 223 9.77 6.16 -4.40
C GLU A 223 11.02 5.36 -4.09
N TYR A 224 11.30 5.19 -2.81
CA TYR A 224 12.31 4.28 -2.29
C TYR A 224 11.59 3.03 -1.76
N ASP A 225 11.68 1.95 -2.54
CA ASP A 225 10.98 0.69 -2.28
C ASP A 225 11.80 -0.20 -1.36
N THR A 226 11.24 -0.50 -0.21
CA THR A 226 11.84 -1.39 0.80
C THR A 226 11.32 -2.82 0.72
N THR A 227 10.46 -3.13 -0.24
CA THR A 227 10.07 -4.51 -0.50
C THR A 227 11.24 -5.29 -1.08
N ASN A 228 11.43 -6.52 -0.61
CA ASN A 228 12.44 -7.41 -1.17
C ASN A 228 11.80 -8.71 -1.68
N PRO A 229 11.28 -8.70 -2.90
CA PRO A 229 10.69 -9.89 -3.50
C PRO A 229 11.71 -11.01 -3.75
N ASP A 230 13.02 -10.71 -3.77
CA ASP A 230 14.08 -11.72 -3.93
C ASP A 230 14.13 -12.69 -2.74
N GLN A 231 13.70 -12.24 -1.56
CA GLN A 231 13.55 -13.10 -0.37
C GLN A 231 12.18 -13.81 -0.32
N SER A 232 11.30 -13.55 -1.28
CA SER A 232 10.00 -14.21 -1.34
C SER A 232 10.15 -15.67 -1.76
N SER A 233 9.60 -16.57 -0.98
CA SER A 233 9.52 -18.00 -1.33
C SER A 233 8.65 -18.26 -2.56
N PHE A 234 7.81 -17.29 -2.95
CA PHE A 234 6.83 -17.43 -4.03
C PHE A 234 7.34 -16.97 -5.38
N ASN A 235 8.08 -15.89 -5.43
CA ASN A 235 8.56 -15.34 -6.69
C ASN A 235 9.77 -14.43 -6.44
N PRO A 236 10.96 -15.00 -6.32
CA PRO A 236 12.18 -14.20 -6.17
C PRO A 236 12.40 -13.36 -7.43
N LEU A 237 12.42 -12.04 -7.25
CA LEU A 237 12.73 -11.09 -8.31
C LEU A 237 13.97 -10.30 -7.91
N PRO A 238 14.96 -10.18 -8.79
CA PRO A 238 16.16 -9.42 -8.48
C PRO A 238 15.84 -7.96 -8.27
N VAL A 239 16.43 -7.36 -7.26
CA VAL A 239 16.32 -5.93 -6.96
C VAL A 239 17.66 -5.26 -7.24
N LYS A 240 17.80 -4.63 -8.41
CA LYS A 240 19.02 -3.92 -8.82
C LYS A 240 19.03 -2.47 -8.32
N SER A 241 17.86 -1.89 -8.04
CA SER A 241 17.70 -0.56 -7.49
C SER A 241 16.51 -0.52 -6.54
N ARG A 242 16.65 0.24 -5.46
CA ARG A 242 15.54 0.55 -4.54
C ARG A 242 14.72 1.74 -4.99
N PHE A 243 15.18 2.49 -5.98
CA PHE A 243 14.44 3.62 -6.51
C PHE A 243 13.57 3.17 -7.68
N ASN A 244 12.28 3.45 -7.56
CA ASN A 244 11.30 3.29 -8.61
C ASN A 244 10.89 4.67 -9.13
N PHE A 245 10.79 4.78 -10.44
CA PHE A 245 10.37 6.00 -11.15
C PHE A 245 9.09 5.72 -11.90
N GLY A 246 8.16 6.67 -11.88
CA GLY A 246 6.93 6.53 -12.62
C GLY A 246 6.37 7.83 -13.15
N MET A 247 5.44 7.69 -14.07
CA MET A 247 4.66 8.77 -14.61
C MET A 247 3.20 8.33 -14.75
N SER A 248 2.29 9.21 -14.41
CA SER A 248 0.86 9.02 -14.66
C SER A 248 0.33 10.14 -15.53
N TYR A 249 -0.53 9.80 -16.48
CA TYR A 249 -1.23 10.73 -17.36
C TYR A 249 -2.73 10.62 -17.13
N PHE A 250 -3.35 11.73 -16.72
CA PHE A 250 -4.78 11.85 -16.49
C PHE A 250 -5.45 12.25 -17.80
N LEU A 251 -5.96 11.28 -18.54
CA LEU A 251 -6.70 11.51 -19.78
C LEU A 251 -8.05 12.17 -19.53
N ALA A 252 -8.67 11.84 -18.41
CA ALA A 252 -9.91 12.41 -17.90
C ALA A 252 -9.95 12.22 -16.38
N ASP A 253 -10.92 12.83 -15.70
CA ASP A 253 -11.10 12.69 -14.25
C ASP A 253 -11.29 11.23 -13.82
N SER A 254 -11.79 10.38 -14.74
CA SER A 254 -12.07 8.96 -14.51
C SER A 254 -11.05 8.00 -15.15
N LEU A 255 -10.09 8.49 -15.94
CA LEU A 255 -9.15 7.63 -16.66
C LEU A 255 -7.71 8.09 -16.50
N ASN A 256 -6.90 7.23 -15.92
CA ASN A 256 -5.49 7.43 -15.69
C ASN A 256 -4.66 6.32 -16.34
N LEU A 257 -3.59 6.67 -17.05
CA LEU A 257 -2.59 5.76 -17.58
C LEU A 257 -1.29 5.95 -16.82
N GLY A 258 -0.63 4.86 -16.46
CA GLY A 258 0.64 4.85 -15.74
C GLY A 258 1.74 4.13 -16.51
N LEU A 259 2.97 4.64 -16.38
CA LEU A 259 4.20 3.97 -16.79
C LEU A 259 5.15 4.03 -15.62
N ALA A 260 5.87 2.94 -15.36
CA ALA A 260 6.88 2.90 -14.31
C ALA A 260 8.11 2.09 -14.72
N PHE A 261 9.24 2.47 -14.14
CA PHE A 261 10.49 1.70 -14.15
C PHE A 261 10.83 1.36 -12.71
N GLU A 262 10.80 0.09 -12.40
CA GLU A 262 10.86 -0.41 -11.04
C GLU A 262 12.03 -1.36 -10.85
N ARG A 263 12.61 -1.39 -9.66
CA ARG A 263 13.67 -2.30 -9.21
C ARG A 263 14.94 -2.28 -10.08
N GLY A 264 15.07 -1.26 -10.95
CA GLY A 264 16.23 -1.06 -11.82
C GLY A 264 16.25 -1.91 -13.10
N ASP A 265 15.19 -2.68 -13.39
CA ASP A 265 15.11 -3.51 -14.60
C ASP A 265 13.70 -3.87 -15.08
N GLN A 266 12.65 -3.40 -14.41
CA GLN A 266 11.28 -3.76 -14.75
C GLN A 266 10.50 -2.54 -15.26
N PHE A 267 9.85 -2.70 -16.41
CA PHE A 267 8.86 -1.74 -16.94
C PHE A 267 7.44 -2.21 -16.64
N ARG A 268 6.63 -1.28 -16.18
CA ARG A 268 5.23 -1.47 -15.86
C ARG A 268 4.36 -0.46 -16.59
#